data_5159333a3ff9e9b9ae1561189d3f4080
#
_entry.id   5159333a3ff9e9b9ae1561189d3f4080
#
_cell.length_a   1.000
_cell.length_b   1.000
_cell.length_c   1.000
_cell.angle_alpha   90.00
_cell.angle_beta   90.00
_cell.angle_gamma   90.00
#
_symmetry.space_group_name_H-M   'P 1'
#
loop_
_entity.id
_entity.type
_entity.pdbx_description
1 polymer ?
#
loop_
_entity_poly.entity_id
_entity_poly.type
_entity_poly.pdbx_seq_one_letter_code
_entity_poly.pdbx_strand_id
1 'polypeptide(L)'
;NSEQYSYDKNGKVKSITDKNGNTLAQNTYKDNGVVVSQTDANGNKVSFDYKGNTTSVTYNDKETEKYVLDDSYKVTKITKADGSSKSYSYNDAGNMISETDEKGQKTTYEYNKKGYLTLQSNPDGTSEKYTYDENDNVTSKTSADGTKETYKYDSNSNLIYENSEDRKGVTYEYNEQNLLVKETDALGVWKSYAYDGNQVVTVTHSNGLVENYSYDAMGNIVNESDSNGRTTAYVYDNCNQIIKKTDSYGNSEEYKYDGNGNVVEYIDKLGSKTVTVYDKNNNAIQTQKGNLKTSKKYDNRDRIISETDEQGLTKKYTY
;
A
#
# COMPACT_ATOMS: atom_id res chain seq x y z
N ASN A 1 -16.93 6.98 16.31
CA ASN A 1 -16.12 5.93 16.91
C ASN A 1 -14.64 6.24 16.69
N SER A 2 -13.78 5.93 17.67
CA SER A 2 -12.33 6.12 17.63
C SER A 2 -11.64 4.84 18.07
N GLU A 3 -10.40 4.64 17.63
CA GLU A 3 -9.55 3.61 18.24
C GLU A 3 -9.28 3.95 19.69
N GLN A 4 -9.19 2.91 20.53
CA GLN A 4 -8.92 3.04 21.95
C GLN A 4 -7.70 2.24 22.34
N TYR A 5 -6.89 2.80 23.22
CA TYR A 5 -5.67 2.18 23.72
C TYR A 5 -5.82 1.99 25.25
N SER A 6 -5.54 0.79 25.73
CA SER A 6 -5.34 0.55 27.16
C SER A 6 -3.86 0.34 27.44
N TYR A 7 -3.44 0.67 28.66
CA TYR A 7 -2.05 0.59 29.08
C TYR A 7 -1.91 -0.29 30.32
N ASP A 8 -0.75 -0.91 30.47
CA ASP A 8 -0.38 -1.60 31.71
C ASP A 8 0.08 -0.59 32.80
N LYS A 9 0.39 -1.08 34.00
CA LYS A 9 0.88 -0.26 35.11
C LYS A 9 2.20 0.48 34.84
N ASN A 10 2.94 0.08 33.80
CA ASN A 10 4.22 0.67 33.38
C ASN A 10 4.06 1.62 32.17
N GLY A 11 2.80 1.92 31.76
CA GLY A 11 2.50 2.78 30.63
C GLY A 11 2.70 2.13 29.24
N LYS A 12 2.82 0.80 29.17
CA LYS A 12 2.95 0.07 27.91
C LYS A 12 1.58 -0.27 27.33
N VAL A 13 1.42 -0.23 25.99
CA VAL A 13 0.15 -0.55 25.32
C VAL A 13 -0.23 -1.99 25.61
N LYS A 14 -1.26 -2.20 26.44
CA LYS A 14 -1.79 -3.51 26.78
C LYS A 14 -2.76 -4.02 25.72
N SER A 15 -3.66 -3.17 25.24
CA SER A 15 -4.57 -3.53 24.13
C SER A 15 -4.88 -2.34 23.25
N ILE A 16 -5.23 -2.65 22.01
CA ILE A 16 -5.75 -1.72 21.01
C ILE A 16 -7.13 -2.23 20.62
N THR A 17 -8.15 -1.36 20.65
CA THR A 17 -9.51 -1.67 20.23
C THR A 17 -9.87 -0.80 19.02
N ASP A 18 -10.43 -1.39 17.97
CA ASP A 18 -10.82 -0.71 16.73
C ASP A 18 -12.11 0.10 16.89
N LYS A 19 -12.52 0.78 15.82
CA LYS A 19 -13.74 1.58 15.78
C LYS A 19 -15.03 0.74 15.83
N ASN A 20 -14.96 -0.56 15.53
CA ASN A 20 -16.05 -1.53 15.66
C ASN A 20 -16.14 -2.14 17.06
N GLY A 21 -15.17 -1.84 17.95
CA GLY A 21 -15.09 -2.38 19.32
C GLY A 21 -14.38 -3.74 19.39
N ASN A 22 -13.72 -4.20 18.33
CA ASN A 22 -12.92 -5.41 18.37
C ASN A 22 -11.53 -5.10 18.94
N THR A 23 -11.00 -5.99 19.76
CA THR A 23 -9.63 -5.87 20.26
C THR A 23 -8.66 -6.31 19.16
N LEU A 24 -8.03 -5.35 18.48
CA LEU A 24 -7.07 -5.60 17.38
C LEU A 24 -5.80 -6.27 17.88
N ALA A 25 -5.33 -5.92 19.08
CA ALA A 25 -4.12 -6.45 19.66
C ALA A 25 -4.20 -6.48 21.17
N GLN A 26 -3.70 -7.57 21.76
CA GLN A 26 -3.40 -7.68 23.20
C GLN A 26 -1.94 -8.05 23.37
N ASN A 27 -1.19 -7.24 24.13
CA ASN A 27 0.23 -7.44 24.37
C ASN A 27 0.49 -7.92 25.79
N THR A 28 1.45 -8.82 25.94
CA THR A 28 2.05 -9.17 27.25
C THR A 28 3.53 -8.85 27.25
N TYR A 29 4.06 -8.49 28.41
CA TYR A 29 5.43 -8.01 28.58
C TYR A 29 6.14 -8.77 29.70
N LYS A 30 7.47 -8.91 29.59
CA LYS A 30 8.36 -9.24 30.71
C LYS A 30 8.50 -8.03 31.65
N ASP A 31 9.02 -8.24 32.86
CA ASP A 31 9.26 -7.17 33.84
C ASP A 31 10.19 -6.07 33.32
N ASN A 32 11.13 -6.42 32.42
CA ASN A 32 12.01 -5.47 31.73
C ASN A 32 11.32 -4.71 30.59
N GLY A 33 10.02 -4.91 30.34
CA GLY A 33 9.21 -4.21 29.37
C GLY A 33 9.34 -4.72 27.93
N VAL A 34 9.94 -5.89 27.72
CA VAL A 34 10.01 -6.52 26.38
C VAL A 34 8.73 -7.32 26.12
N VAL A 35 8.15 -7.19 24.92
CA VAL A 35 6.94 -7.93 24.50
C VAL A 35 7.26 -9.43 24.44
N VAL A 36 6.42 -10.25 25.05
CA VAL A 36 6.53 -11.71 24.98
C VAL A 36 5.42 -12.38 24.19
N SER A 37 4.26 -11.73 24.08
CA SER A 37 3.24 -12.19 23.14
C SER A 37 2.31 -11.07 22.72
N GLN A 38 1.72 -11.25 21.55
CA GLN A 38 0.63 -10.45 21.00
C GLN A 38 -0.47 -11.39 20.52
N THR A 39 -1.72 -11.04 20.78
CA THR A 39 -2.90 -11.76 20.29
C THR A 39 -3.75 -10.80 19.48
N ASP A 40 -4.17 -11.20 18.26
CA ASP A 40 -5.01 -10.40 17.38
C ASP A 40 -6.51 -10.50 17.72
N ALA A 41 -7.35 -9.82 16.93
CA ALA A 41 -8.80 -9.78 17.14
C ALA A 41 -9.48 -11.16 16.95
N ASN A 42 -8.91 -12.05 16.13
CA ASN A 42 -9.40 -13.42 15.90
C ASN A 42 -8.86 -14.42 16.92
N GLY A 43 -8.01 -13.98 17.86
CA GLY A 43 -7.40 -14.82 18.89
C GLY A 43 -6.11 -15.51 18.44
N ASN A 44 -5.55 -15.15 17.28
CA ASN A 44 -4.27 -15.67 16.85
C ASN A 44 -3.15 -15.07 17.70
N LYS A 45 -2.28 -15.93 18.21
CA LYS A 45 -1.22 -15.54 19.14
C LYS A 45 0.15 -15.63 18.46
N VAL A 46 0.94 -14.58 18.63
CA VAL A 46 2.37 -14.56 18.28
C VAL A 46 3.16 -14.44 19.59
N SER A 47 4.11 -15.33 19.81
CA SER A 47 4.98 -15.35 20.99
C SER A 47 6.43 -15.08 20.61
N PHE A 48 7.16 -14.37 21.47
CA PHE A 48 8.54 -13.95 21.25
C PHE A 48 9.45 -14.50 22.35
N ASP A 49 10.57 -15.14 21.97
CA ASP A 49 11.64 -15.55 22.86
C ASP A 49 12.97 -14.94 22.40
N TYR A 50 13.65 -14.28 23.33
CA TYR A 50 14.88 -13.52 23.06
C TYR A 50 16.05 -14.20 23.76
N LYS A 51 17.05 -14.64 22.99
CA LYS A 51 18.27 -15.29 23.46
C LYS A 51 19.50 -14.70 22.80
N GLY A 52 20.22 -13.83 23.52
CA GLY A 52 21.36 -13.12 22.95
C GLY A 52 20.92 -12.28 21.74
N ASN A 53 21.56 -12.48 20.60
CA ASN A 53 21.25 -11.82 19.34
C ASN A 53 20.15 -12.54 18.51
N THR A 54 19.48 -13.53 19.08
CA THR A 54 18.46 -14.32 18.38
C THR A 54 17.08 -14.07 18.97
N THR A 55 16.10 -13.73 18.13
CA THR A 55 14.68 -13.67 18.46
C THR A 55 13.95 -14.83 17.79
N SER A 56 13.27 -15.66 18.58
CA SER A 56 12.36 -16.69 18.05
C SER A 56 10.92 -16.15 18.09
N VAL A 57 10.23 -16.25 16.96
CA VAL A 57 8.82 -15.82 16.80
C VAL A 57 7.99 -17.06 16.53
N THR A 58 7.05 -17.38 17.42
CA THR A 58 6.19 -18.56 17.32
C THR A 58 4.75 -18.16 17.10
N TYR A 59 4.13 -18.68 16.05
CA TYR A 59 2.75 -18.40 15.63
C TYR A 59 1.81 -19.50 16.15
N ASN A 60 0.82 -19.13 16.96
CA ASN A 60 -0.18 -20.02 17.54
C ASN A 60 0.41 -21.30 18.18
N ASP A 61 1.57 -21.16 18.83
CA ASP A 61 2.31 -22.23 19.50
C ASP A 61 2.70 -23.41 18.56
N LYS A 62 2.81 -23.16 17.23
CA LYS A 62 3.09 -24.18 16.20
C LYS A 62 4.35 -23.92 15.40
N GLU A 63 4.33 -22.87 14.59
CA GLU A 63 5.43 -22.55 13.66
C GLU A 63 6.37 -21.53 14.29
N THR A 64 7.67 -21.81 14.27
CA THR A 64 8.69 -20.92 14.83
C THR A 64 9.66 -20.47 13.75
N GLU A 65 9.80 -19.15 13.62
CA GLU A 65 10.84 -18.51 12.84
C GLU A 65 11.93 -17.96 13.77
N LYS A 66 13.18 -17.98 13.33
CA LYS A 66 14.33 -17.47 14.09
C LYS A 66 14.97 -16.32 13.33
N TYR A 67 15.15 -15.22 14.02
CA TYR A 67 15.78 -14.01 13.51
C TYR A 67 17.09 -13.80 14.25
N VAL A 68 18.21 -13.78 13.53
CA VAL A 68 19.53 -13.43 14.08
C VAL A 68 19.81 -11.98 13.75
N LEU A 69 20.23 -11.20 14.74
CA LEU A 69 20.53 -9.78 14.60
C LEU A 69 22.05 -9.55 14.77
N ASP A 70 22.56 -8.48 14.15
CA ASP A 70 23.90 -7.97 14.46
C ASP A 70 23.88 -7.05 15.71
N ASP A 71 25.04 -6.51 16.06
CA ASP A 71 25.19 -5.60 17.20
C ASP A 71 24.46 -4.26 17.02
N SER A 72 24.04 -3.94 15.78
CA SER A 72 23.23 -2.76 15.42
C SER A 72 21.73 -3.09 15.34
N TYR A 73 21.32 -4.28 15.81
CA TYR A 73 19.95 -4.80 15.78
C TYR A 73 19.35 -4.97 14.38
N LYS A 74 20.17 -5.13 13.34
CA LYS A 74 19.72 -5.49 12.00
C LYS A 74 19.66 -6.98 11.83
N VAL A 75 18.63 -7.47 11.13
CA VAL A 75 18.45 -8.90 10.86
C VAL A 75 19.50 -9.35 9.85
N THR A 76 20.39 -10.28 10.25
CA THR A 76 21.40 -10.89 9.38
C THR A 76 20.98 -12.25 8.84
N LYS A 77 20.06 -12.94 9.53
CA LYS A 77 19.52 -14.23 9.09
C LYS A 77 18.10 -14.43 9.60
N ILE A 78 17.23 -14.97 8.72
CA ILE A 78 15.91 -15.50 9.07
C ILE A 78 15.91 -16.98 8.75
N THR A 79 15.49 -17.82 9.70
CA THR A 79 15.29 -19.26 9.49
C THR A 79 13.83 -19.58 9.76
N LYS A 80 13.13 -20.15 8.78
CA LYS A 80 11.73 -20.56 8.85
C LYS A 80 11.57 -21.89 9.61
N ALA A 81 10.33 -22.25 9.90
CA ALA A 81 9.98 -23.49 10.60
C ALA A 81 10.42 -24.76 9.84
N ASP A 82 10.44 -24.73 8.52
CA ASP A 82 10.91 -25.82 7.64
C ASP A 82 12.44 -25.93 7.54
N GLY A 83 13.18 -25.02 8.19
CA GLY A 83 14.64 -24.94 8.16
C GLY A 83 15.22 -24.12 7.00
N SER A 84 14.42 -23.70 6.03
CA SER A 84 14.87 -22.79 4.97
C SER A 84 15.31 -21.45 5.55
N SER A 85 16.26 -20.76 4.92
CA SER A 85 16.76 -19.50 5.49
C SER A 85 17.14 -18.47 4.45
N LYS A 86 16.94 -17.18 4.83
CA LYS A 86 17.47 -16.00 4.14
C LYS A 86 18.60 -15.40 4.96
N SER A 87 19.56 -14.78 4.29
CA SER A 87 20.63 -14.02 4.97
C SER A 87 20.87 -12.66 4.34
N TYR A 88 21.34 -11.72 5.15
CA TYR A 88 21.52 -10.33 4.78
C TYR A 88 22.89 -9.84 5.28
N SER A 89 23.52 -8.95 4.52
CA SER A 89 24.75 -8.28 4.94
C SER A 89 24.59 -6.77 4.76
N TYR A 90 25.24 -6.03 5.64
CA TYR A 90 25.15 -4.56 5.67
C TYR A 90 26.57 -3.96 5.67
N ASN A 91 26.71 -2.73 5.14
CA ASN A 91 27.93 -1.96 5.30
C ASN A 91 27.88 -1.16 6.62
N ASP A 92 29.01 -0.47 6.93
CA ASP A 92 29.15 0.32 8.17
C ASP A 92 28.12 1.48 8.26
N ALA A 93 27.63 2.00 7.12
CA ALA A 93 26.57 2.99 7.07
C ALA A 93 25.16 2.38 7.30
N GLY A 94 25.08 1.03 7.35
CA GLY A 94 23.85 0.31 7.58
C GLY A 94 23.02 0.04 6.36
N ASN A 95 23.49 0.29 5.15
CA ASN A 95 22.83 -0.08 3.92
C ASN A 95 23.05 -1.58 3.65
N MET A 96 21.99 -2.27 3.21
CA MET A 96 22.08 -3.70 2.87
C MET A 96 22.89 -3.89 1.59
N ILE A 97 24.03 -4.57 1.68
CA ILE A 97 24.93 -4.83 0.54
C ILE A 97 24.72 -6.18 -0.11
N SER A 98 24.04 -7.10 0.55
CA SER A 98 23.58 -8.33 -0.09
C SER A 98 22.44 -9.00 0.66
N GLU A 99 21.62 -9.73 -0.09
CA GLU A 99 20.69 -10.73 0.43
C GLU A 99 20.90 -12.08 -0.27
N THR A 100 20.63 -13.16 0.44
CA THR A 100 20.63 -14.51 -0.12
C THR A 100 19.29 -15.16 0.24
N ASP A 101 18.56 -15.64 -0.77
CA ASP A 101 17.23 -16.25 -0.60
C ASP A 101 17.33 -17.70 -0.07
N GLU A 102 16.18 -18.34 0.13
CA GLU A 102 16.07 -19.72 0.61
C GLU A 102 16.65 -20.77 -0.36
N LYS A 103 16.86 -20.40 -1.62
CA LYS A 103 17.50 -21.27 -2.65
C LYS A 103 18.99 -21.03 -2.76
N GLY A 104 19.56 -20.13 -1.95
CA GLY A 104 20.96 -19.73 -2.01
C GLY A 104 21.29 -18.74 -3.13
N GLN A 105 20.29 -18.15 -3.77
CA GLN A 105 20.46 -17.15 -4.80
C GLN A 105 20.81 -15.80 -4.17
N LYS A 106 21.92 -15.19 -4.61
CA LYS A 106 22.43 -13.96 -4.00
C LYS A 106 22.22 -12.75 -4.88
N THR A 107 21.58 -11.70 -4.33
CA THR A 107 21.51 -10.35 -4.87
C THR A 107 22.49 -9.44 -4.14
N THR A 108 23.18 -8.54 -4.84
CA THR A 108 24.10 -7.57 -4.24
C THR A 108 23.71 -6.14 -4.60
N TYR A 109 24.08 -5.19 -3.73
CA TYR A 109 23.71 -3.80 -3.81
C TYR A 109 24.92 -2.90 -3.61
N GLU A 110 25.09 -1.90 -4.45
CA GLU A 110 26.12 -0.85 -4.31
C GLU A 110 25.46 0.52 -4.14
N TYR A 111 26.11 1.37 -3.39
CA TYR A 111 25.58 2.69 -3.03
C TYR A 111 26.61 3.76 -3.29
N ASN A 112 26.15 4.98 -3.59
CA ASN A 112 27.02 6.13 -3.62
C ASN A 112 27.39 6.58 -2.19
N LYS A 113 28.25 7.62 -2.08
CA LYS A 113 28.72 8.16 -0.79
C LYS A 113 27.59 8.73 0.08
N LYS A 114 26.44 9.08 -0.50
CA LYS A 114 25.27 9.60 0.20
C LYS A 114 24.30 8.48 0.64
N GLY A 115 24.57 7.20 0.25
CA GLY A 115 23.74 6.05 0.60
C GLY A 115 22.62 5.75 -0.39
N TYR A 116 22.59 6.36 -1.59
CA TYR A 116 21.63 6.05 -2.65
C TYR A 116 22.10 4.86 -3.48
N LEU A 117 21.19 3.92 -3.79
CA LEU A 117 21.45 2.71 -4.57
C LEU A 117 21.93 3.07 -5.98
N THR A 118 23.11 2.58 -6.38
CA THR A 118 23.66 2.80 -7.72
C THR A 118 23.65 1.57 -8.59
N LEU A 119 23.71 0.37 -7.97
CA LEU A 119 23.70 -0.91 -8.66
C LEU A 119 23.03 -1.97 -7.81
N GLN A 120 22.11 -2.74 -8.42
CA GLN A 120 21.64 -4.02 -7.94
C GLN A 120 22.07 -5.09 -8.93
N SER A 121 22.72 -6.16 -8.46
CA SER A 121 23.10 -7.31 -9.29
C SER A 121 22.31 -8.53 -8.85
N ASN A 122 21.57 -9.12 -9.77
CA ASN A 122 20.68 -10.25 -9.54
C ASN A 122 21.41 -11.60 -9.70
N PRO A 123 20.89 -12.69 -9.12
CA PRO A 123 21.51 -14.03 -9.19
C PRO A 123 21.63 -14.57 -10.61
N ASP A 124 20.76 -14.16 -11.53
CA ASP A 124 20.76 -14.57 -12.94
C ASP A 124 21.77 -13.81 -13.81
N GLY A 125 22.56 -12.90 -13.21
CA GLY A 125 23.55 -12.07 -13.88
C GLY A 125 23.00 -10.78 -14.47
N THR A 126 21.71 -10.52 -14.38
CA THR A 126 21.11 -9.23 -14.75
C THR A 126 21.41 -8.17 -13.70
N SER A 127 21.25 -6.89 -14.05
CA SER A 127 21.50 -5.80 -13.11
C SER A 127 20.60 -4.60 -13.37
N GLU A 128 20.29 -3.85 -12.29
CA GLU A 128 19.67 -2.55 -12.36
C GLU A 128 20.66 -1.47 -11.95
N LYS A 129 20.69 -0.35 -12.68
CA LYS A 129 21.63 0.77 -12.44
C LYS A 129 20.88 2.07 -12.29
N TYR A 130 21.35 2.92 -11.37
CA TYR A 130 20.77 4.23 -11.09
C TYR A 130 21.85 5.31 -11.12
N THR A 131 21.49 6.48 -11.64
CA THR A 131 22.31 7.70 -11.57
C THR A 131 21.51 8.83 -10.97
N TYR A 132 22.20 9.78 -10.35
CA TYR A 132 21.60 10.88 -9.60
C TYR A 132 22.25 12.21 -9.99
N ASP A 133 21.51 13.32 -9.87
CA ASP A 133 22.05 14.67 -9.96
C ASP A 133 22.60 15.15 -8.60
N GLU A 134 23.04 16.41 -8.55
CA GLU A 134 23.59 17.03 -7.34
C GLU A 134 22.55 17.22 -6.23
N ASN A 135 21.26 17.28 -6.59
CA ASN A 135 20.10 17.40 -5.70
C ASN A 135 19.53 16.03 -5.29
N ASP A 136 20.23 14.92 -5.64
CA ASP A 136 19.84 13.55 -5.31
C ASP A 136 18.62 13.02 -6.07
N ASN A 137 18.18 13.70 -7.13
CA ASN A 137 17.12 13.20 -7.99
C ASN A 137 17.67 12.12 -8.93
N VAL A 138 16.88 11.05 -9.18
CA VAL A 138 17.25 9.99 -10.12
C VAL A 138 17.26 10.53 -11.56
N THR A 139 18.41 10.57 -12.22
CA THR A 139 18.55 11.03 -13.61
C THR A 139 18.46 9.92 -14.64
N SER A 140 18.77 8.67 -14.26
CA SER A 140 18.48 7.51 -15.08
C SER A 140 18.31 6.24 -14.26
N LYS A 141 17.51 5.32 -14.79
CA LYS A 141 17.40 3.92 -14.37
C LYS A 141 17.66 3.04 -15.58
N THR A 142 18.47 1.98 -15.41
CA THR A 142 18.57 0.91 -16.38
C THR A 142 18.08 -0.36 -15.71
N SER A 143 16.99 -0.93 -16.23
CA SER A 143 16.36 -2.13 -15.67
C SER A 143 17.13 -3.41 -16.05
N ALA A 144 16.81 -4.54 -15.42
CA ALA A 144 17.46 -5.83 -15.62
C ALA A 144 17.41 -6.35 -17.07
N ASP A 145 16.38 -5.99 -17.85
CA ASP A 145 16.23 -6.29 -19.27
C ASP A 145 17.00 -5.34 -20.21
N GLY A 146 17.71 -4.34 -19.64
CA GLY A 146 18.46 -3.32 -20.36
C GLY A 146 17.66 -2.09 -20.77
N THR A 147 16.35 -2.03 -20.46
CA THR A 147 15.52 -0.84 -20.71
C THR A 147 16.06 0.34 -19.92
N LYS A 148 16.23 1.48 -20.60
CA LYS A 148 16.76 2.69 -19.99
C LYS A 148 15.70 3.78 -19.90
N GLU A 149 15.48 4.26 -18.68
CA GLU A 149 14.66 5.42 -18.36
C GLU A 149 15.56 6.62 -18.05
N THR A 150 15.11 7.81 -18.41
CA THR A 150 15.87 9.06 -18.17
C THR A 150 14.93 10.16 -17.69
N TYR A 151 15.43 10.97 -16.77
CA TYR A 151 14.68 12.02 -16.09
C TYR A 151 15.50 13.31 -16.04
N LYS A 152 14.82 14.46 -16.10
CA LYS A 152 15.42 15.77 -15.88
C LYS A 152 14.56 16.57 -14.93
N TYR A 153 15.21 17.40 -14.15
CA TYR A 153 14.57 18.20 -13.10
C TYR A 153 14.95 19.67 -13.26
N ASP A 154 14.10 20.55 -12.76
CA ASP A 154 14.41 21.97 -12.61
C ASP A 154 15.19 22.24 -11.30
N SER A 155 15.48 23.50 -11.02
CA SER A 155 16.20 23.91 -9.80
C SER A 155 15.44 23.64 -8.50
N ASN A 156 14.13 23.44 -8.57
CA ASN A 156 13.26 23.12 -7.42
C ASN A 156 13.05 21.61 -7.26
N SER A 157 13.76 20.78 -8.05
CA SER A 157 13.60 19.33 -8.13
C SER A 157 12.22 18.88 -8.67
N ASN A 158 11.51 19.71 -9.43
CA ASN A 158 10.35 19.29 -10.17
C ASN A 158 10.78 18.51 -11.41
N LEU A 159 10.13 17.38 -11.69
CA LEU A 159 10.39 16.57 -12.89
C LEU A 159 9.91 17.32 -14.14
N ILE A 160 10.84 17.78 -15.01
CA ILE A 160 10.52 18.52 -16.24
C ILE A 160 10.57 17.67 -17.51
N TYR A 161 11.16 16.48 -17.43
CA TYR A 161 11.23 15.55 -18.56
C TYR A 161 11.35 14.12 -18.05
N GLU A 162 10.60 13.21 -18.69
CA GLU A 162 10.65 11.78 -18.47
C GLU A 162 10.66 11.03 -19.81
N ASN A 163 11.53 10.03 -19.91
CA ASN A 163 11.49 9.04 -20.99
C ASN A 163 11.62 7.66 -20.35
N SER A 164 10.48 7.07 -20.04
CA SER A 164 10.32 5.73 -19.47
C SER A 164 9.54 4.82 -20.43
N GLU A 165 9.35 3.56 -20.06
CA GLU A 165 8.57 2.61 -20.88
C GLU A 165 7.14 3.09 -21.07
N ASP A 166 6.51 3.57 -20.00
CA ASP A 166 5.11 4.00 -19.97
C ASP A 166 4.93 5.47 -20.42
N ARG A 167 5.96 6.31 -20.27
CA ARG A 167 5.89 7.76 -20.50
C ARG A 167 7.05 8.24 -21.37
N LYS A 168 6.97 7.91 -22.66
CA LYS A 168 8.04 8.22 -23.64
C LYS A 168 8.07 9.70 -24.00
N GLY A 169 9.16 10.37 -23.63
CA GLY A 169 9.44 11.75 -24.02
C GLY A 169 8.43 12.77 -23.50
N VAL A 170 7.90 12.56 -22.29
CA VAL A 170 6.94 13.49 -21.66
C VAL A 170 7.68 14.67 -21.06
N THR A 171 7.15 15.87 -21.28
CA THR A 171 7.62 17.12 -20.67
C THR A 171 6.56 17.66 -19.72
N TYR A 172 7.02 18.37 -18.68
CA TYR A 172 6.19 18.93 -17.64
C TYR A 172 6.53 20.40 -17.42
N GLU A 173 5.50 21.22 -17.21
CA GLU A 173 5.61 22.64 -16.92
C GLU A 173 4.96 22.94 -15.57
N TYR A 174 5.57 23.79 -14.77
CA TYR A 174 5.10 24.14 -13.42
C TYR A 174 4.92 25.64 -13.28
N ASN A 175 4.01 26.05 -12.39
CA ASN A 175 3.86 27.45 -12.02
C ASN A 175 4.83 27.86 -10.89
N GLU A 176 4.79 29.11 -10.47
CA GLU A 176 5.65 29.66 -9.39
C GLU A 176 5.41 28.98 -8.03
N GLN A 177 4.27 28.32 -7.84
CA GLN A 177 3.92 27.55 -6.63
C GLN A 177 4.37 26.08 -6.73
N ASN A 178 5.12 25.68 -7.77
CA ASN A 178 5.50 24.30 -8.10
C ASN A 178 4.31 23.36 -8.35
N LEU A 179 3.17 23.87 -8.79
CA LEU A 179 2.05 23.07 -9.23
C LEU A 179 2.19 22.76 -10.72
N LEU A 180 1.95 21.50 -11.13
CA LEU A 180 2.00 21.06 -12.52
C LEU A 180 0.89 21.75 -13.33
N VAL A 181 1.27 22.61 -14.29
CA VAL A 181 0.29 23.31 -15.14
C VAL A 181 0.12 22.69 -16.50
N LYS A 182 1.09 21.89 -16.96
CA LYS A 182 0.97 21.19 -18.24
C LYS A 182 1.87 19.98 -18.33
N GLU A 183 1.38 18.92 -18.95
CA GLU A 183 2.18 17.79 -19.43
C GLU A 183 2.00 17.62 -20.92
N THR A 184 3.06 17.23 -21.66
CA THR A 184 3.04 17.03 -23.11
C THR A 184 3.84 15.79 -23.45
N ASP A 185 3.26 14.85 -24.18
CA ASP A 185 3.97 13.64 -24.64
C ASP A 185 4.80 13.89 -25.92
N ALA A 186 5.56 12.88 -26.34
CA ALA A 186 6.40 12.97 -27.53
C ALA A 186 5.63 13.17 -28.85
N LEU A 187 4.32 12.91 -28.87
CA LEU A 187 3.44 13.13 -30.04
C LEU A 187 2.82 14.53 -30.05
N GLY A 188 3.10 15.33 -29.00
CA GLY A 188 2.52 16.66 -28.82
C GLY A 188 1.11 16.64 -28.23
N VAL A 189 0.64 15.49 -27.73
CA VAL A 189 -0.62 15.42 -26.99
C VAL A 189 -0.38 15.96 -25.59
N TRP A 190 -1.22 16.90 -25.15
CA TRP A 190 -1.02 17.58 -23.86
C TRP A 190 -2.29 17.63 -23.03
N LYS A 191 -2.06 17.80 -21.73
CA LYS A 191 -3.07 18.20 -20.72
C LYS A 191 -2.56 19.43 -20.00
N SER A 192 -3.48 20.36 -19.69
CA SER A 192 -3.19 21.51 -18.84
C SER A 192 -4.14 21.54 -17.64
N TYR A 193 -3.65 22.12 -16.55
CA TYR A 193 -4.31 22.10 -15.25
C TYR A 193 -4.48 23.54 -14.75
N ALA A 194 -5.70 23.90 -14.34
CA ALA A 194 -5.96 25.14 -13.63
C ALA A 194 -6.35 24.83 -12.18
N TYR A 195 -5.96 25.72 -11.28
CA TYR A 195 -6.07 25.52 -9.85
C TYR A 195 -6.88 26.61 -9.16
N ASP A 196 -7.58 26.25 -8.09
CA ASP A 196 -8.02 27.14 -7.03
C ASP A 196 -7.26 26.76 -5.74
N GLY A 197 -6.36 27.64 -5.30
CA GLY A 197 -5.34 27.27 -4.31
C GLY A 197 -4.48 26.12 -4.82
N ASN A 198 -4.51 24.98 -4.13
CA ASN A 198 -3.78 23.75 -4.50
C ASN A 198 -4.70 22.67 -5.14
N GLN A 199 -5.98 22.98 -5.35
CA GLN A 199 -6.94 22.03 -5.91
C GLN A 199 -7.11 22.26 -7.41
N VAL A 200 -7.03 21.17 -8.21
CA VAL A 200 -7.28 21.22 -9.64
C VAL A 200 -8.77 21.46 -9.89
N VAL A 201 -9.13 22.59 -10.46
CA VAL A 201 -10.53 22.90 -10.78
C VAL A 201 -10.88 22.66 -12.25
N THR A 202 -9.87 22.67 -13.15
CA THR A 202 -10.08 22.40 -14.59
C THR A 202 -8.90 21.61 -15.15
N VAL A 203 -9.19 20.59 -15.94
CA VAL A 203 -8.24 19.91 -16.82
C VAL A 203 -8.66 20.09 -18.27
N THR A 204 -7.76 20.62 -19.10
CA THR A 204 -8.01 20.79 -20.54
C THR A 204 -7.09 19.84 -21.31
N HIS A 205 -7.66 19.10 -22.24
CA HIS A 205 -6.95 18.15 -23.08
C HIS A 205 -6.71 18.72 -24.48
N SER A 206 -5.65 18.29 -25.15
CA SER A 206 -5.29 18.75 -26.50
C SER A 206 -6.35 18.46 -27.56
N ASN A 207 -7.27 17.52 -27.34
CA ASN A 207 -8.41 17.21 -28.21
C ASN A 207 -9.63 18.10 -27.96
N GLY A 208 -9.53 19.09 -27.04
CA GLY A 208 -10.62 20.01 -26.71
C GLY A 208 -11.55 19.54 -25.59
N LEU A 209 -11.34 18.35 -25.02
CA LEU A 209 -12.09 17.91 -23.83
C LEU A 209 -11.69 18.81 -22.65
N VAL A 210 -12.70 19.30 -21.90
CA VAL A 210 -12.51 20.07 -20.67
C VAL A 210 -13.25 19.36 -19.56
N GLU A 211 -12.54 19.07 -18.47
CA GLU A 211 -13.07 18.49 -17.22
C GLU A 211 -13.05 19.56 -16.13
N ASN A 212 -14.12 19.65 -15.34
CA ASN A 212 -14.22 20.59 -14.24
C ASN A 212 -14.56 19.84 -12.94
N TYR A 213 -13.96 20.30 -11.85
CA TYR A 213 -14.10 19.73 -10.52
C TYR A 213 -14.55 20.78 -9.53
N SER A 214 -15.41 20.40 -8.60
CA SER A 214 -15.74 21.22 -7.43
C SER A 214 -15.59 20.42 -6.15
N TYR A 215 -15.27 21.12 -5.09
CA TYR A 215 -14.85 20.54 -3.82
C TYR A 215 -15.71 21.03 -2.66
N ASP A 216 -15.83 20.21 -1.61
CA ASP A 216 -16.36 20.66 -0.34
C ASP A 216 -15.27 21.36 0.50
N ALA A 217 -15.65 21.85 1.69
CA ALA A 217 -14.72 22.53 2.60
C ALA A 217 -13.64 21.61 3.16
N MET A 218 -13.78 20.29 3.05
CA MET A 218 -12.80 19.29 3.48
C MET A 218 -11.84 18.88 2.35
N GLY A 219 -12.08 19.38 1.12
CA GLY A 219 -11.27 19.07 -0.05
C GLY A 219 -11.71 17.82 -0.82
N ASN A 220 -12.89 17.27 -0.53
CA ASN A 220 -13.42 16.13 -1.28
C ASN A 220 -14.09 16.63 -2.57
N ILE A 221 -13.91 15.92 -3.70
CA ILE A 221 -14.61 16.23 -4.96
C ILE A 221 -16.11 15.96 -4.78
N VAL A 222 -16.95 17.00 -4.86
CA VAL A 222 -18.40 16.85 -4.79
C VAL A 222 -19.06 16.79 -6.16
N ASN A 223 -18.39 17.30 -7.19
CA ASN A 223 -18.88 17.21 -8.56
C ASN A 223 -17.72 17.15 -9.55
N GLU A 224 -17.84 16.28 -10.54
CA GLU A 224 -17.06 16.24 -11.75
C GLU A 224 -17.97 16.46 -12.95
N SER A 225 -17.54 17.24 -13.93
CA SER A 225 -18.25 17.42 -15.19
C SER A 225 -17.29 17.53 -16.35
N ASP A 226 -17.72 17.14 -17.54
CA ASP A 226 -16.93 17.32 -18.76
C ASP A 226 -17.69 18.14 -19.82
N SER A 227 -16.96 18.63 -20.83
CA SER A 227 -17.52 19.40 -21.95
C SER A 227 -18.45 18.59 -22.86
N ASN A 228 -18.55 17.26 -22.68
CA ASN A 228 -19.49 16.37 -23.37
C ASN A 228 -20.82 16.23 -22.57
N GLY A 229 -20.97 16.94 -21.47
CA GLY A 229 -22.19 16.91 -20.63
C GLY A 229 -22.26 15.74 -19.67
N ARG A 230 -21.19 14.98 -19.47
CA ARG A 230 -21.13 13.97 -18.41
C ARG A 230 -20.93 14.66 -17.08
N THR A 231 -21.66 14.22 -16.08
CA THR A 231 -21.50 14.69 -14.70
C THR A 231 -21.48 13.52 -13.74
N THR A 232 -20.73 13.66 -12.64
CA THR A 232 -20.78 12.75 -11.51
C THR A 232 -20.81 13.57 -10.22
N ALA A 233 -21.84 13.37 -9.41
CA ALA A 233 -21.96 13.99 -8.10
C ALA A 233 -21.64 12.97 -6.99
N TYR A 234 -20.97 13.43 -5.95
CA TYR A 234 -20.53 12.62 -4.81
C TYR A 234 -21.10 13.17 -3.52
N VAL A 235 -21.47 12.27 -2.62
CA VAL A 235 -21.86 12.59 -1.24
C VAL A 235 -20.97 11.78 -0.30
N TYR A 236 -20.50 12.45 0.74
CA TYR A 236 -19.58 11.87 1.73
C TYR A 236 -20.24 11.82 3.11
N ASP A 237 -19.79 10.89 3.94
CA ASP A 237 -20.09 10.88 5.37
C ASP A 237 -19.10 11.78 6.15
N ASN A 238 -19.27 11.84 7.47
CA ASN A 238 -18.40 12.62 8.37
C ASN A 238 -16.97 12.06 8.49
N CYS A 239 -16.69 10.91 7.88
CA CYS A 239 -15.36 10.27 7.82
C CYS A 239 -14.71 10.46 6.44
N ASN A 240 -15.26 11.31 5.57
CA ASN A 240 -14.86 11.54 4.17
C ASN A 240 -14.94 10.26 3.30
N GLN A 241 -15.87 9.35 3.60
CA GLN A 241 -16.13 8.15 2.80
C GLN A 241 -17.32 8.42 1.86
N ILE A 242 -17.19 8.03 0.58
CA ILE A 242 -18.27 8.20 -0.41
C ILE A 242 -19.45 7.33 -0.02
N ILE A 243 -20.61 7.93 0.32
CA ILE A 243 -21.85 7.20 0.60
C ILE A 243 -22.79 7.15 -0.60
N LYS A 244 -22.60 8.06 -1.58
CA LYS A 244 -23.37 8.06 -2.82
C LYS A 244 -22.59 8.66 -3.96
N LYS A 245 -22.74 8.06 -5.14
CA LYS A 245 -22.23 8.55 -6.42
C LYS A 245 -23.37 8.57 -7.42
N THR A 246 -23.61 9.67 -8.11
CA THR A 246 -24.72 9.85 -9.05
C THR A 246 -24.19 10.30 -10.40
N ASP A 247 -24.53 9.62 -11.49
CA ASP A 247 -24.14 9.98 -12.84
C ASP A 247 -25.10 11.01 -13.49
N SER A 248 -24.75 11.48 -14.70
CA SER A 248 -25.54 12.45 -15.48
C SER A 248 -26.95 11.98 -15.86
N TYR A 249 -27.23 10.69 -15.76
CA TYR A 249 -28.54 10.11 -16.03
C TYR A 249 -29.39 9.95 -14.76
N GLY A 250 -28.85 10.34 -13.58
CA GLY A 250 -29.50 10.19 -12.29
C GLY A 250 -29.36 8.78 -11.69
N ASN A 251 -28.64 7.85 -12.33
CA ASN A 251 -28.37 6.55 -11.71
C ASN A 251 -27.37 6.71 -10.58
N SER A 252 -27.61 6.05 -9.47
CA SER A 252 -26.74 6.16 -8.30
C SER A 252 -26.20 4.82 -7.83
N GLU A 253 -24.99 4.88 -7.28
CA GLU A 253 -24.37 3.84 -6.48
C GLU A 253 -24.37 4.31 -5.03
N GLU A 254 -24.67 3.42 -4.08
CA GLU A 254 -24.72 3.76 -2.65
C GLU A 254 -23.87 2.81 -1.83
N TYR A 255 -23.23 3.33 -0.80
CA TYR A 255 -22.27 2.61 0.03
C TYR A 255 -22.61 2.80 1.51
N LYS A 256 -22.48 1.72 2.28
CA LYS A 256 -22.46 1.78 3.75
C LYS A 256 -21.20 1.14 4.28
N TYR A 257 -20.68 1.73 5.32
CA TYR A 257 -19.43 1.32 5.94
C TYR A 257 -19.65 0.87 7.38
N ASP A 258 -18.79 -0.01 7.86
CA ASP A 258 -18.65 -0.27 9.28
C ASP A 258 -17.76 0.81 9.94
N GLY A 259 -17.52 0.68 11.25
CA GLY A 259 -16.68 1.64 11.98
C GLY A 259 -15.22 1.68 11.51
N ASN A 260 -14.72 0.61 10.90
CA ASN A 260 -13.35 0.52 10.37
C ASN A 260 -13.21 1.04 8.94
N GLY A 261 -14.33 1.35 8.26
CA GLY A 261 -14.36 1.84 6.89
C GLY A 261 -14.51 0.74 5.84
N ASN A 262 -14.85 -0.48 6.23
CA ASN A 262 -15.14 -1.56 5.29
C ASN A 262 -16.52 -1.39 4.69
N VAL A 263 -16.67 -1.59 3.36
CA VAL A 263 -17.97 -1.53 2.68
C VAL A 263 -18.80 -2.76 3.05
N VAL A 264 -19.80 -2.59 3.94
CA VAL A 264 -20.70 -3.65 4.37
C VAL A 264 -21.93 -3.79 3.49
N GLU A 265 -22.32 -2.73 2.78
CA GLU A 265 -23.42 -2.72 1.82
C GLU A 265 -23.06 -1.83 0.62
N TYR A 266 -23.29 -2.36 -0.57
CA TYR A 266 -23.16 -1.64 -1.84
C TYR A 266 -24.41 -1.86 -2.66
N ILE A 267 -25.00 -0.79 -3.18
CA ILE A 267 -26.12 -0.81 -4.12
C ILE A 267 -25.62 -0.28 -5.45
N ASP A 268 -25.68 -1.08 -6.50
CA ASP A 268 -25.25 -0.68 -7.84
C ASP A 268 -26.30 0.19 -8.55
N LYS A 269 -25.96 0.76 -9.69
CA LYS A 269 -26.82 1.65 -10.51
C LYS A 269 -28.14 0.97 -10.95
N LEU A 270 -28.23 -0.34 -10.91
CA LEU A 270 -29.44 -1.11 -11.22
C LEU A 270 -30.29 -1.42 -9.97
N GLY A 271 -29.87 -0.91 -8.80
CA GLY A 271 -30.54 -1.17 -7.53
C GLY A 271 -30.19 -2.55 -6.93
N SER A 272 -29.22 -3.28 -7.50
CA SER A 272 -28.82 -4.57 -6.96
C SER A 272 -27.94 -4.37 -5.74
N LYS A 273 -28.37 -4.99 -4.64
CA LYS A 273 -27.68 -4.90 -3.34
C LYS A 273 -26.65 -6.03 -3.19
N THR A 274 -25.44 -5.65 -2.81
CA THR A 274 -24.37 -6.55 -2.37
C THR A 274 -24.08 -6.29 -0.89
N VAL A 275 -24.01 -7.35 -0.08
CA VAL A 275 -23.65 -7.30 1.34
C VAL A 275 -22.37 -8.07 1.56
N THR A 276 -21.40 -7.45 2.23
CA THR A 276 -20.12 -8.07 2.59
C THR A 276 -20.01 -8.17 4.11
N VAL A 277 -19.61 -9.35 4.59
CA VAL A 277 -19.33 -9.62 6.01
C VAL A 277 -17.83 -9.76 6.18
N TYR A 278 -17.32 -9.11 7.21
CA TYR A 278 -15.90 -9.13 7.56
C TYR A 278 -15.68 -9.87 8.88
N ASP A 279 -14.53 -10.48 9.03
CA ASP A 279 -14.07 -10.97 10.33
C ASP A 279 -13.50 -9.80 11.17
N LYS A 280 -13.02 -10.11 12.36
CA LYS A 280 -12.49 -9.11 13.29
C LYS A 280 -11.14 -8.50 12.86
N ASN A 281 -10.43 -9.13 11.91
CA ASN A 281 -9.21 -8.63 11.29
C ASN A 281 -9.49 -7.83 10.02
N ASN A 282 -10.77 -7.53 9.70
CA ASN A 282 -11.23 -6.84 8.48
C ASN A 282 -11.05 -7.67 7.19
N ASN A 283 -10.94 -8.99 7.28
CA ASN A 283 -10.95 -9.85 6.10
C ASN A 283 -12.39 -10.10 5.65
N ALA A 284 -12.67 -9.94 4.35
CA ALA A 284 -13.98 -10.24 3.78
C ALA A 284 -14.22 -11.76 3.77
N ILE A 285 -15.09 -12.27 4.65
CA ILE A 285 -15.38 -13.71 4.81
C ILE A 285 -16.58 -14.16 4.02
N GLN A 286 -17.49 -13.27 3.64
CA GLN A 286 -18.67 -13.57 2.85
C GLN A 286 -19.10 -12.36 2.04
N THR A 287 -19.51 -12.60 0.78
CA THR A 287 -20.19 -11.60 -0.05
C THR A 287 -21.47 -12.21 -0.59
N GLN A 288 -22.57 -11.45 -0.57
CA GLN A 288 -23.87 -11.87 -1.06
C GLN A 288 -24.49 -10.81 -1.96
N LYS A 289 -24.89 -11.20 -3.18
CA LYS A 289 -25.66 -10.40 -4.13
C LYS A 289 -26.92 -11.16 -4.53
N GLY A 290 -28.10 -10.71 -4.06
CA GLY A 290 -29.35 -11.46 -4.20
C GLY A 290 -29.23 -12.84 -3.53
N ASN A 291 -29.45 -13.92 -4.31
CA ASN A 291 -29.31 -15.31 -3.85
C ASN A 291 -27.88 -15.87 -4.05
N LEU A 292 -27.00 -15.15 -4.74
CA LEU A 292 -25.64 -15.58 -4.99
C LEU A 292 -24.76 -15.25 -3.79
N LYS A 293 -24.00 -16.23 -3.34
CA LYS A 293 -23.16 -16.12 -2.14
C LYS A 293 -21.78 -16.70 -2.40
N THR A 294 -20.75 -15.94 -2.06
CA THR A 294 -19.36 -16.40 -2.03
C THR A 294 -18.83 -16.36 -0.61
N SER A 295 -17.83 -17.17 -0.28
CA SER A 295 -17.20 -17.12 1.03
C SER A 295 -15.71 -17.43 0.96
N LYS A 296 -14.95 -16.86 1.92
CA LYS A 296 -13.51 -17.07 2.09
C LYS A 296 -13.21 -17.48 3.52
N LYS A 297 -12.15 -18.28 3.69
CA LYS A 297 -11.55 -18.59 4.99
C LYS A 297 -10.08 -18.24 4.96
N TYR A 298 -9.61 -17.75 6.08
CA TYR A 298 -8.23 -17.29 6.25
C TYR A 298 -7.52 -18.11 7.31
N ASP A 299 -6.21 -18.22 7.21
CA ASP A 299 -5.36 -18.76 8.26
C ASP A 299 -4.99 -17.65 9.28
N ASN A 300 -4.16 -18.02 10.25
CA ASN A 300 -3.67 -17.11 11.30
C ASN A 300 -2.68 -16.03 10.84
N ARG A 301 -2.36 -15.97 9.54
CA ARG A 301 -1.56 -14.93 8.89
C ARG A 301 -2.38 -14.15 7.86
N ASP A 302 -3.71 -14.23 7.96
CA ASP A 302 -4.68 -13.62 7.04
C ASP A 302 -4.51 -14.06 5.57
N ARG A 303 -3.94 -15.26 5.33
CA ARG A 303 -3.84 -15.85 3.99
C ARG A 303 -5.08 -16.69 3.69
N ILE A 304 -5.61 -16.59 2.47
CA ILE A 304 -6.81 -17.33 2.06
C ILE A 304 -6.50 -18.83 2.01
N ILE A 305 -7.15 -19.64 2.84
CA ILE A 305 -7.02 -21.11 2.84
C ILE A 305 -8.17 -21.82 2.13
N SER A 306 -9.27 -21.11 1.88
CA SER A 306 -10.43 -21.65 1.15
C SER A 306 -11.28 -20.54 0.55
N GLU A 307 -11.74 -20.74 -0.68
CA GLU A 307 -12.72 -19.89 -1.36
C GLU A 307 -13.87 -20.78 -1.85
N THR A 308 -15.12 -20.35 -1.65
CA THR A 308 -16.32 -20.98 -2.21
C THR A 308 -17.01 -19.98 -3.13
N ASP A 309 -17.23 -20.37 -4.38
CA ASP A 309 -17.88 -19.54 -5.38
C ASP A 309 -19.42 -19.54 -5.27
N GLU A 310 -20.09 -18.81 -6.18
CA GLU A 310 -21.55 -18.69 -6.23
C GLU A 310 -22.27 -20.00 -6.55
N GLN A 311 -21.58 -20.98 -7.14
CA GLN A 311 -22.06 -22.33 -7.45
C GLN A 311 -21.84 -23.31 -6.29
N GLY A 312 -21.17 -22.87 -5.21
CA GLY A 312 -20.82 -23.69 -4.06
C GLY A 312 -19.57 -24.53 -4.25
N LEU A 313 -18.82 -24.32 -5.34
CA LEU A 313 -17.54 -24.99 -5.57
C LEU A 313 -16.48 -24.39 -4.66
N THR A 314 -15.72 -25.25 -3.99
CA THR A 314 -14.71 -24.83 -3.03
C THR A 314 -13.31 -25.16 -3.50
N LYS A 315 -12.46 -24.15 -3.60
CA LYS A 315 -11.02 -24.25 -3.84
C LYS A 315 -10.28 -24.10 -2.50
N LYS A 316 -9.28 -24.93 -2.26
CA LYS A 316 -8.42 -24.88 -1.05
C LYS A 316 -6.99 -24.53 -1.42
N TYR A 317 -6.31 -23.83 -0.50
CA TYR A 317 -4.93 -23.39 -0.66
C TYR A 317 -4.10 -23.87 0.54
N THR A 318 -2.83 -24.22 0.29
CA THR A 318 -1.81 -24.55 1.29
C THR A 318 -0.56 -23.71 1.02
N TYR A 319 0.11 -23.28 2.11
CA TYR A 319 1.27 -22.38 2.06
C TYR A 319 2.46 -22.95 2.81
#